data_9e9d837dd670b165ae8870f4248a56d1
#
_entry.id   9e9d837dd670b165ae8870f4248a56d1
#
_cell.length_a   1.000
_cell.length_b   1.000
_cell.length_c   1.000
_cell.angle_alpha   90.00
_cell.angle_beta   90.00
_cell.angle_gamma   90.00
#
_symmetry.space_group_name_H-M   'P 1'
#
loop_
_entity.id
_entity.type
_entity.pdbx_description
1 polymer ?
#
loop_
_entity_poly.entity_id
_entity_poly.type
_entity_poly.pdbx_seq_one_letter_code
_entity_poly.pdbx_strand_id
1 'polypeptide(L)'
;SLYLLPVMILMLSACGNKQADVGTSAKVEDSTVNTSQNENSSAKEASQKDNNTTKDGQRVDKDFGSFVVADGFGEAKEQSGNGRYFYVVKGHEHDMRPDNISINEGHQNYNLDESEKFAQSTTWQLNMQIKQSGIDATVTGSSGKTDAGDIMYIFDIKVNGSDEIDRQYYILRDKKFIMVFMSNFDGDESINKAAELMAKSFEWK
;
A
#
# COMPACT_ATOMS: atom_id res chain seq x y z
N SER A 1 -10.76 -30.56 7.90
CA SER A 1 -10.41 -29.51 6.96
C SER A 1 -10.90 -28.20 7.51
N LEU A 2 -10.05 -27.50 8.25
CA LEU A 2 -10.29 -26.11 8.65
C LEU A 2 -9.99 -25.25 7.43
N TYR A 3 -11.02 -24.66 6.83
CA TYR A 3 -10.86 -23.55 5.91
C TYR A 3 -10.45 -22.34 6.76
N LEU A 4 -9.15 -22.05 6.80
CA LEU A 4 -8.67 -20.75 7.23
C LEU A 4 -9.16 -19.74 6.20
N LEU A 5 -10.16 -18.97 6.57
CA LEU A 5 -10.56 -17.76 5.86
C LEU A 5 -9.32 -16.85 5.81
N PRO A 6 -9.02 -16.25 4.66
CA PRO A 6 -7.96 -15.26 4.59
C PRO A 6 -8.30 -14.15 5.57
N VAL A 7 -7.36 -13.82 6.43
CA VAL A 7 -7.45 -12.63 7.28
C VAL A 7 -7.41 -11.43 6.37
N MET A 8 -8.56 -11.07 5.79
CA MET A 8 -8.73 -9.74 5.27
C MET A 8 -8.76 -8.81 6.48
N ILE A 9 -7.59 -8.38 6.93
CA ILE A 9 -7.49 -7.24 7.82
C ILE A 9 -8.02 -6.06 7.02
N LEU A 10 -9.29 -5.76 7.25
CA LEU A 10 -10.01 -4.68 6.63
C LEU A 10 -9.21 -3.40 6.86
N MET A 11 -8.76 -2.82 5.78
CA MET A 11 -8.13 -1.51 5.73
C MET A 11 -8.92 -0.51 6.54
N LEU A 12 -8.23 0.16 7.43
CA LEU A 12 -8.71 1.35 8.11
C LEU A 12 -8.99 2.46 7.10
N SER A 13 -10.17 2.43 6.50
CA SER A 13 -10.77 3.65 6.02
C SER A 13 -11.20 4.42 7.28
N ALA A 14 -10.45 5.45 7.63
CA ALA A 14 -10.90 6.46 8.58
C ALA A 14 -12.10 7.18 7.92
N CYS A 15 -13.29 6.55 7.95
CA CYS A 15 -14.54 7.22 7.63
C CYS A 15 -14.83 8.22 8.73
N GLY A 16 -14.43 9.46 8.50
CA GLY A 16 -15.05 10.59 9.19
C GLY A 16 -16.54 10.60 8.89
N ASN A 17 -17.34 10.44 9.94
CA ASN A 17 -18.78 10.58 9.92
C ASN A 17 -19.15 11.97 9.35
N LYS A 18 -19.61 12.03 8.11
CA LYS A 18 -20.38 13.17 7.60
C LYS A 18 -21.82 12.73 7.48
N GLN A 19 -22.61 13.31 8.38
CA GLN A 19 -24.05 13.33 8.41
C GLN A 19 -24.59 13.81 7.06
N ALA A 20 -25.51 13.05 6.48
CA ALA A 20 -26.21 13.38 5.25
C ALA A 20 -27.06 14.64 5.47
N ASP A 21 -26.93 15.61 4.58
CA ASP A 21 -27.97 16.60 4.38
C ASP A 21 -28.50 16.47 2.95
N VAL A 22 -29.81 16.34 2.88
CA VAL A 22 -30.61 16.11 1.69
C VAL A 22 -30.93 17.47 1.04
N GLY A 23 -30.58 17.61 -0.24
CA GLY A 23 -30.94 18.82 -0.99
C GLY A 23 -31.01 18.56 -2.49
N THR A 24 -32.20 18.41 -2.92
CA THR A 24 -32.80 18.14 -4.22
C THR A 24 -32.46 19.14 -5.35
N SER A 25 -32.49 18.59 -6.57
CA SER A 25 -32.98 19.19 -7.87
C SER A 25 -31.95 19.78 -8.82
N ALA A 26 -31.77 19.10 -9.90
CA ALA A 26 -32.43 19.17 -11.21
C ALA A 26 -31.83 20.09 -12.27
N LYS A 27 -31.58 19.47 -13.41
CA LYS A 27 -31.86 19.87 -14.81
C LYS A 27 -30.78 20.68 -15.55
N VAL A 28 -30.29 20.13 -16.56
CA VAL A 28 -30.63 19.84 -17.98
C VAL A 28 -29.86 20.71 -18.99
N GLU A 29 -29.35 20.03 -20.01
CA GLU A 29 -29.11 20.40 -21.43
C GLU A 29 -27.97 21.38 -21.74
N ASP A 30 -27.30 21.36 -22.82
CA ASP A 30 -27.36 20.60 -24.09
C ASP A 30 -26.11 20.94 -24.93
N SER A 31 -25.72 19.99 -25.79
CA SER A 31 -25.17 20.11 -27.16
C SER A 31 -24.06 21.16 -27.44
N THR A 32 -23.05 20.86 -28.14
CA THR A 32 -22.86 20.41 -29.50
C THR A 32 -21.38 20.30 -29.88
N VAL A 33 -21.03 19.18 -30.49
CA VAL A 33 -20.26 18.91 -31.72
C VAL A 33 -19.45 20.08 -32.33
N ASN A 34 -18.14 19.88 -32.52
CA ASN A 34 -17.57 19.85 -33.87
C ASN A 34 -16.13 19.31 -33.94
N THR A 35 -16.00 18.33 -34.75
CA THR A 35 -15.05 17.77 -35.68
C THR A 35 -13.99 18.76 -36.21
N SER A 36 -12.70 18.35 -36.25
CA SER A 36 -11.89 18.16 -37.45
C SER A 36 -10.42 17.98 -37.15
N GLN A 37 -9.95 16.81 -37.48
CA GLN A 37 -8.89 16.45 -38.44
C GLN A 37 -7.47 16.98 -38.25
N ASN A 38 -6.62 15.98 -38.00
CA ASN A 38 -5.50 15.53 -38.82
C ASN A 38 -4.26 16.42 -38.83
N GLU A 39 -3.12 15.91 -38.33
CA GLU A 39 -2.01 15.55 -39.18
C GLU A 39 -0.89 14.86 -38.41
N ASN A 40 -0.48 13.81 -39.02
CA ASN A 40 0.66 12.95 -38.93
C ASN A 40 1.98 13.67 -38.64
N SER A 41 2.72 13.24 -37.64
CA SER A 41 4.16 13.40 -37.60
C SER A 41 4.78 12.23 -36.85
N SER A 42 5.36 11.37 -37.63
CA SER A 42 6.35 10.38 -37.29
C SER A 42 7.50 11.06 -36.53
N ALA A 43 7.73 10.69 -35.27
CA ALA A 43 8.93 11.04 -34.56
C ALA A 43 9.37 9.88 -33.67
N LYS A 44 10.38 9.17 -34.15
CA LYS A 44 11.45 8.46 -33.44
C LYS A 44 11.13 8.00 -32.03
N GLU A 45 10.98 6.70 -31.89
CA GLU A 45 11.36 5.98 -30.66
C GLU A 45 12.80 6.31 -30.31
N ALA A 46 12.96 7.27 -29.39
CA ALA A 46 14.18 7.41 -28.64
C ALA A 46 14.10 6.41 -27.50
N SER A 47 14.86 5.34 -27.60
CA SER A 47 15.20 4.44 -26.51
C SER A 47 15.63 5.27 -25.30
N GLN A 48 14.71 5.59 -24.39
CA GLN A 48 15.07 6.02 -23.04
C GLN A 48 15.62 4.79 -22.34
N LYS A 49 16.94 4.75 -22.25
CA LYS A 49 17.66 3.88 -21.35
C LYS A 49 17.16 4.19 -19.94
N ASP A 50 16.38 3.30 -19.37
CA ASP A 50 15.84 3.41 -18.01
C ASP A 50 17.00 3.54 -17.00
N ASN A 51 17.26 4.77 -16.56
CA ASN A 51 18.16 5.09 -15.44
C ASN A 51 17.50 4.75 -14.08
N ASN A 52 16.47 3.90 -14.06
CA ASN A 52 15.65 3.61 -12.88
C ASN A 52 16.08 2.33 -12.14
N THR A 53 17.16 1.67 -12.59
CA THR A 53 17.66 0.47 -11.92
C THR A 53 18.62 0.85 -10.80
N THR A 54 18.31 0.47 -9.57
CA THR A 54 19.19 0.56 -8.41
C THR A 54 19.94 -0.78 -8.24
N LYS A 55 20.91 -0.83 -7.32
CA LYS A 55 21.65 -2.07 -7.03
C LYS A 55 20.73 -3.20 -6.52
N ASP A 56 19.62 -2.86 -5.89
CA ASP A 56 18.77 -3.80 -5.17
C ASP A 56 17.38 -3.96 -5.81
N GLY A 57 17.11 -3.29 -6.95
CA GLY A 57 15.82 -3.38 -7.63
C GLY A 57 15.53 -2.22 -8.57
N GLN A 58 14.28 -2.07 -8.95
CA GLN A 58 13.80 -1.03 -9.85
C GLN A 58 13.02 0.04 -9.07
N ARG A 59 13.35 1.33 -9.27
CA ARG A 59 12.55 2.43 -8.73
C ARG A 59 11.29 2.62 -9.57
N VAL A 60 10.17 2.69 -8.90
CA VAL A 60 8.82 2.85 -9.48
C VAL A 60 8.23 4.15 -9.00
N ASP A 61 7.63 4.90 -9.92
CA ASP A 61 6.90 6.15 -9.67
C ASP A 61 5.40 5.91 -9.65
N LYS A 62 4.73 6.48 -8.64
CA LYS A 62 3.27 6.56 -8.53
C LYS A 62 2.85 8.00 -8.22
N ASP A 63 1.56 8.28 -8.21
CA ASP A 63 1.05 9.64 -7.99
C ASP A 63 1.44 10.21 -6.63
N PHE A 64 1.53 9.36 -5.60
CA PHE A 64 1.84 9.73 -4.23
C PHE A 64 3.34 9.75 -3.89
N GLY A 65 4.20 9.18 -4.73
CA GLY A 65 5.63 9.08 -4.45
C GLY A 65 6.34 8.02 -5.27
N SER A 66 7.60 7.77 -4.94
CA SER A 66 8.40 6.72 -5.56
C SER A 66 9.02 5.78 -4.54
N PHE A 67 9.31 4.54 -4.93
CA PHE A 67 9.89 3.50 -4.09
C PHE A 67 10.62 2.46 -4.94
N VAL A 68 11.45 1.63 -4.31
CA VAL A 68 12.17 0.55 -5.00
C VAL A 68 11.42 -0.77 -4.83
N VAL A 69 11.16 -1.43 -5.93
CA VAL A 69 10.66 -2.81 -5.99
C VAL A 69 11.87 -3.73 -6.12
N ALA A 70 12.02 -4.67 -5.20
CA ALA A 70 13.14 -5.61 -5.18
C ALA A 70 13.21 -6.47 -6.46
N ASP A 71 14.42 -6.84 -6.86
CA ASP A 71 14.60 -7.80 -7.94
C ASP A 71 13.85 -9.10 -7.65
N GLY A 72 13.28 -9.69 -8.70
CA GLY A 72 12.44 -10.88 -8.58
C GLY A 72 10.96 -10.61 -8.25
N PHE A 73 10.59 -9.38 -7.86
CA PHE A 73 9.19 -8.97 -7.65
C PHE A 73 8.64 -8.21 -8.85
N GLY A 74 7.33 -8.28 -9.05
CA GLY A 74 6.61 -7.58 -10.10
C GLY A 74 5.24 -7.13 -9.65
N GLU A 75 4.69 -6.10 -10.31
CA GLU A 75 3.34 -5.63 -10.03
C GLU A 75 2.31 -6.64 -10.56
N ALA A 76 1.45 -7.12 -9.67
CA ALA A 76 0.28 -7.93 -9.99
C ALA A 76 -0.84 -6.98 -10.47
N LYS A 77 -0.84 -6.66 -11.76
CA LYS A 77 -1.70 -5.61 -12.34
C LYS A 77 -3.19 -5.88 -12.21
N GLU A 78 -3.61 -7.15 -12.26
CA GLU A 78 -5.01 -7.54 -12.11
C GLU A 78 -5.55 -7.31 -10.70
N GLN A 79 -4.68 -7.39 -9.69
CA GLN A 79 -5.00 -7.14 -8.29
C GLN A 79 -4.80 -5.68 -7.90
N SER A 80 -4.04 -4.92 -8.70
CA SER A 80 -3.78 -3.50 -8.50
C SER A 80 -4.97 -2.66 -8.97
N GLY A 81 -5.29 -1.58 -8.26
CA GLY A 81 -6.33 -0.63 -8.63
C GLY A 81 -6.73 0.28 -7.48
N ASN A 82 -7.51 1.32 -7.80
CA ASN A 82 -8.02 2.29 -6.81
C ASN A 82 -6.94 2.90 -5.92
N GLY A 83 -5.76 3.20 -6.48
CA GLY A 83 -4.63 3.78 -5.76
C GLY A 83 -3.85 2.81 -4.89
N ARG A 84 -4.14 1.50 -4.98
CA ARG A 84 -3.38 0.44 -4.34
C ARG A 84 -2.67 -0.40 -5.39
N TYR A 85 -1.40 -0.71 -5.14
CA TYR A 85 -0.56 -1.49 -6.03
C TYR A 85 -0.04 -2.72 -5.30
N PHE A 86 -0.22 -3.90 -5.92
CA PHE A 86 0.21 -5.19 -5.39
C PHE A 86 1.45 -5.68 -6.10
N TYR A 87 2.38 -6.24 -5.33
CA TYR A 87 3.61 -6.84 -5.81
C TYR A 87 3.76 -8.24 -5.26
N VAL A 88 4.14 -9.16 -6.11
CA VAL A 88 4.37 -10.57 -5.80
C VAL A 88 5.67 -11.02 -6.45
N VAL A 89 6.16 -12.19 -6.10
CA VAL A 89 7.26 -12.84 -6.82
C VAL A 89 6.82 -13.07 -8.27
N LYS A 90 7.65 -12.70 -9.25
CA LYS A 90 7.35 -12.86 -10.67
C LYS A 90 7.04 -14.31 -10.99
N GLY A 91 5.94 -14.55 -11.71
CA GLY A 91 5.41 -15.85 -12.04
C GLY A 91 4.41 -16.43 -11.04
N HIS A 92 4.17 -15.74 -9.91
CA HIS A 92 3.22 -16.13 -8.87
C HIS A 92 1.97 -15.24 -8.83
N GLU A 93 1.75 -14.43 -9.86
CA GLU A 93 0.65 -13.44 -9.92
C GLU A 93 -0.74 -14.08 -9.88
N HIS A 94 -0.85 -15.35 -10.28
CA HIS A 94 -2.10 -16.11 -10.35
C HIS A 94 -2.24 -17.20 -9.28
N ASP A 95 -1.31 -17.26 -8.34
CA ASP A 95 -1.41 -18.20 -7.22
C ASP A 95 -2.62 -17.85 -6.34
N MET A 96 -3.22 -18.87 -5.73
CA MET A 96 -4.42 -18.66 -4.89
C MET A 96 -4.14 -17.79 -3.66
N ARG A 97 -2.94 -17.86 -3.09
CA ARG A 97 -2.53 -17.13 -1.90
C ARG A 97 -1.01 -16.84 -1.94
N PRO A 98 -0.58 -16.00 -2.87
CA PRO A 98 0.84 -15.67 -2.95
C PRO A 98 1.22 -14.75 -1.79
N ASP A 99 2.45 -14.90 -1.31
CA ASP A 99 3.08 -13.85 -0.52
C ASP A 99 3.06 -12.55 -1.29
N ASN A 100 2.70 -11.47 -0.65
CA ASN A 100 2.46 -10.22 -1.36
C ASN A 100 2.83 -8.98 -0.54
N ILE A 101 3.11 -7.91 -1.27
CA ILE A 101 3.30 -6.58 -0.73
C ILE A 101 2.32 -5.65 -1.43
N SER A 102 1.55 -4.88 -0.68
CA SER A 102 0.75 -3.81 -1.26
C SER A 102 1.21 -2.45 -0.75
N ILE A 103 1.05 -1.42 -1.58
CA ILE A 103 1.35 -0.03 -1.22
C ILE A 103 0.22 0.88 -1.65
N ASN A 104 -0.17 1.79 -0.78
CA ASN A 104 -1.19 2.81 -1.06
C ASN A 104 -1.03 4.05 -0.16
N GLU A 105 -1.53 5.19 -0.64
CA GLU A 105 -1.74 6.38 0.20
C GLU A 105 -3.02 6.21 1.02
N GLY A 106 -2.99 6.69 2.25
CA GLY A 106 -4.16 6.82 3.11
C GLY A 106 -4.18 8.17 3.83
N HIS A 107 -5.31 8.45 4.50
CA HIS A 107 -5.52 9.69 5.24
C HIS A 107 -5.66 9.39 6.74
N GLN A 108 -5.24 10.33 7.56
CA GLN A 108 -5.31 10.28 9.00
C GLN A 108 -5.71 11.64 9.59
N ASN A 109 -6.05 11.66 10.88
CA ASN A 109 -6.47 12.88 11.56
C ASN A 109 -5.32 13.60 12.29
N TYR A 110 -4.13 13.04 12.30
CA TYR A 110 -2.98 13.53 13.06
C TYR A 110 -2.02 14.32 12.16
N ASN A 111 -1.32 15.29 12.75
CA ASN A 111 -0.15 15.92 12.17
C ASN A 111 1.13 15.17 12.60
N LEU A 112 2.28 15.48 12.00
CA LEU A 112 3.54 14.78 12.31
C LEU A 112 3.99 14.92 13.77
N ASP A 113 3.74 16.05 14.41
CA ASP A 113 4.00 16.29 15.82
C ASP A 113 3.12 15.44 16.76
N GLU A 114 2.04 14.85 16.22
CA GLU A 114 1.14 13.92 16.91
C GLU A 114 1.38 12.46 16.50
N SER A 115 2.51 12.15 15.88
CA SER A 115 2.80 10.82 15.32
C SER A 115 2.68 9.67 16.34
N GLU A 116 3.01 9.93 17.61
CA GLU A 116 2.83 8.95 18.69
C GLU A 116 1.35 8.61 18.95
N LYS A 117 0.44 9.60 18.82
CA LYS A 117 -1.00 9.35 18.94
C LYS A 117 -1.50 8.48 17.79
N PHE A 118 -0.97 8.70 16.58
CA PHE A 118 -1.24 7.82 15.45
C PHE A 118 -0.84 6.38 15.77
N ALA A 119 0.38 6.17 16.26
CA ALA A 119 0.89 4.84 16.58
C ALA A 119 0.05 4.14 17.67
N GLN A 120 -0.32 4.87 18.72
CA GLN A 120 -1.19 4.35 19.81
C GLN A 120 -2.57 3.98 19.27
N SER A 121 -3.18 4.83 18.46
CA SER A 121 -4.48 4.58 17.84
C SER A 121 -4.44 3.37 16.92
N THR A 122 -3.41 3.24 16.09
CA THR A 122 -3.22 2.10 15.18
C THR A 122 -3.03 0.80 15.97
N THR A 123 -2.20 0.81 17.01
CA THR A 123 -2.01 -0.35 17.90
C THR A 123 -3.34 -0.81 18.50
N TRP A 124 -4.12 0.13 19.01
CA TRP A 124 -5.43 -0.18 19.58
C TRP A 124 -6.37 -0.80 18.55
N GLN A 125 -6.43 -0.22 17.35
CA GLN A 125 -7.28 -0.70 16.27
C GLN A 125 -6.90 -2.10 15.80
N LEU A 126 -5.61 -2.38 15.62
CA LEU A 126 -5.12 -3.71 15.25
C LEU A 126 -5.48 -4.76 16.30
N ASN A 127 -5.27 -4.47 17.58
CA ASN A 127 -5.65 -5.39 18.66
C ASN A 127 -7.18 -5.64 18.70
N MET A 128 -7.99 -4.61 18.46
CA MET A 128 -9.45 -4.75 18.39
C MET A 128 -9.88 -5.62 17.19
N GLN A 129 -9.27 -5.43 16.01
CA GLN A 129 -9.55 -6.24 14.83
C GLN A 129 -9.20 -7.73 15.05
N ILE A 130 -8.03 -8.01 15.63
CA ILE A 130 -7.62 -9.37 15.97
C ILE A 130 -8.62 -9.99 16.95
N LYS A 131 -8.98 -9.28 18.01
CA LYS A 131 -9.97 -9.76 18.98
C LYS A 131 -11.32 -10.05 18.33
N GLN A 132 -11.77 -9.21 17.40
CA GLN A 132 -13.05 -9.40 16.71
C GLN A 132 -13.00 -10.54 15.68
N SER A 133 -11.86 -10.77 15.05
CA SER A 133 -11.68 -11.87 14.09
C SER A 133 -11.64 -13.26 14.73
N GLY A 134 -11.36 -13.33 16.04
CA GLY A 134 -11.17 -14.59 16.76
C GLY A 134 -9.84 -15.29 16.42
N ILE A 135 -8.92 -14.62 15.73
CA ILE A 135 -7.60 -15.15 15.39
C ILE A 135 -6.68 -14.99 16.59
N ASP A 136 -5.94 -16.05 16.91
CA ASP A 136 -4.88 -15.99 17.91
C ASP A 136 -3.61 -15.39 17.27
N ALA A 137 -3.42 -14.09 17.45
CA ALA A 137 -2.28 -13.37 16.93
C ALA A 137 -1.78 -12.32 17.92
N THR A 138 -0.52 -11.96 17.77
CA THR A 138 0.16 -10.96 18.61
C THR A 138 0.58 -9.78 17.74
N VAL A 139 0.29 -8.55 18.20
CA VAL A 139 0.76 -7.30 17.58
C VAL A 139 1.99 -6.79 18.32
N THR A 140 3.05 -6.50 17.58
CA THR A 140 4.21 -5.77 18.09
C THR A 140 4.47 -4.54 17.26
N GLY A 141 4.77 -3.42 17.91
CA GLY A 141 5.04 -2.14 17.26
C GLY A 141 6.49 -1.70 17.43
N SER A 142 7.04 -1.08 16.41
CA SER A 142 8.35 -0.42 16.44
C SER A 142 8.32 0.85 15.60
N SER A 143 9.39 1.62 15.61
CA SER A 143 9.54 2.83 14.82
C SER A 143 10.87 2.86 14.09
N GLY A 144 10.92 3.59 12.99
CA GLY A 144 12.11 3.79 12.19
C GLY A 144 11.98 5.04 11.34
N LYS A 145 12.80 5.12 10.31
CA LYS A 145 12.75 6.18 9.29
C LYS A 145 12.97 5.59 7.92
N THR A 146 12.42 6.26 6.90
CA THR A 146 12.82 6.04 5.50
C THR A 146 14.25 6.55 5.28
N ASP A 147 14.85 6.21 4.16
CA ASP A 147 16.16 6.73 3.75
C ASP A 147 16.11 8.26 3.51
N ALA A 148 14.94 8.79 3.17
CA ALA A 148 14.67 10.22 3.07
C ALA A 148 14.47 10.91 4.43
N GLY A 149 14.40 10.15 5.53
CA GLY A 149 14.26 10.67 6.90
C GLY A 149 12.83 10.79 7.42
N ASP A 150 11.83 10.37 6.65
CA ASP A 150 10.42 10.40 7.08
C ASP A 150 10.17 9.45 8.25
N ILE A 151 9.30 9.83 9.18
CA ILE A 151 8.89 8.99 10.32
C ILE A 151 8.15 7.77 9.79
N MET A 152 8.52 6.61 10.29
CA MET A 152 7.89 5.34 9.94
C MET A 152 7.56 4.53 11.20
N TYR A 153 6.30 4.08 11.32
CA TYR A 153 5.90 3.09 12.31
C TYR A 153 5.70 1.73 11.64
N ILE A 154 6.08 0.67 12.36
CA ILE A 154 6.09 -0.71 11.87
C ILE A 154 5.28 -1.55 12.85
N PHE A 155 4.30 -2.28 12.35
CA PHE A 155 3.48 -3.21 13.13
C PHE A 155 3.59 -4.60 12.55
N ASP A 156 4.04 -5.54 13.37
CA ASP A 156 4.02 -6.96 13.06
C ASP A 156 2.80 -7.62 13.71
N ILE A 157 2.07 -8.38 12.92
CA ILE A 157 0.94 -9.19 13.35
C ILE A 157 1.33 -10.63 13.08
N LYS A 158 1.71 -11.35 14.14
CA LYS A 158 2.15 -12.73 14.05
C LYS A 158 1.03 -13.67 14.51
N VAL A 159 0.65 -14.61 13.64
CA VAL A 159 -0.30 -15.66 13.98
C VAL A 159 0.42 -16.69 14.87
N ASN A 160 -0.11 -16.91 16.07
CA ASN A 160 0.50 -17.81 17.04
C ASN A 160 0.41 -19.27 16.56
N GLY A 161 1.52 -19.99 16.67
CA GLY A 161 1.60 -21.39 16.20
C GLY A 161 1.72 -21.55 14.67
N SER A 162 2.02 -20.47 13.94
CA SER A 162 2.22 -20.45 12.49
C SER A 162 3.47 -19.65 12.14
N ASP A 163 4.01 -19.84 10.94
CA ASP A 163 5.07 -19.00 10.36
C ASP A 163 4.48 -17.74 9.70
N GLU A 164 3.16 -17.63 9.63
CA GLU A 164 2.46 -16.49 9.03
C GLU A 164 2.69 -15.21 9.82
N ILE A 165 3.11 -14.18 9.10
CA ILE A 165 3.29 -12.83 9.62
C ILE A 165 2.79 -11.80 8.61
N ASP A 166 1.98 -10.88 9.09
CA ASP A 166 1.65 -9.65 8.39
C ASP A 166 2.47 -8.50 8.98
N ARG A 167 3.01 -7.66 8.11
CA ARG A 167 3.76 -6.45 8.52
C ARG A 167 3.23 -5.23 7.83
N GLN A 168 2.97 -4.18 8.61
CA GLN A 168 2.49 -2.89 8.13
C GLN A 168 3.53 -1.82 8.43
N TYR A 169 4.00 -1.13 7.39
CA TYR A 169 4.83 0.06 7.51
C TYR A 169 3.96 1.27 7.23
N TYR A 170 3.93 2.21 8.14
CA TYR A 170 3.22 3.49 7.99
C TYR A 170 4.25 4.63 7.93
N ILE A 171 4.43 5.21 6.75
CA ILE A 171 5.30 6.35 6.50
C ILE A 171 4.44 7.61 6.59
N LEU A 172 4.73 8.49 7.55
CA LEU A 172 3.84 9.57 7.93
C LEU A 172 4.17 10.90 7.26
N ARG A 173 3.11 11.63 6.96
CA ARG A 173 3.09 13.06 6.65
C ARG A 173 1.87 13.69 7.32
N ASP A 174 1.78 15.02 7.40
CA ASP A 174 0.60 15.70 7.96
C ASP A 174 -0.68 15.24 7.27
N LYS A 175 -1.63 14.71 8.06
CA LYS A 175 -2.94 14.21 7.62
C LYS A 175 -2.90 13.06 6.60
N LYS A 176 -1.73 12.50 6.30
CA LYS A 176 -1.55 11.42 5.32
C LYS A 176 -0.57 10.37 5.81
N PHE A 177 -0.65 9.19 5.22
CA PHE A 177 0.38 8.16 5.33
C PHE A 177 0.51 7.39 4.03
N ILE A 178 1.66 6.78 3.84
CA ILE A 178 1.80 5.63 2.95
C ILE A 178 1.78 4.38 3.80
N MET A 179 0.98 3.40 3.40
CA MET A 179 1.02 2.08 3.99
C MET A 179 1.65 1.11 3.00
N VAL A 180 2.75 0.49 3.42
CA VAL A 180 3.28 -0.72 2.80
C VAL A 180 2.83 -1.89 3.67
N PHE A 181 2.02 -2.76 3.09
CA PHE A 181 1.47 -3.93 3.78
C PHE A 181 2.03 -5.20 3.15
N MET A 182 2.67 -6.03 3.95
CA MET A 182 3.23 -7.31 3.54
C MET A 182 2.46 -8.44 4.22
N SER A 183 2.09 -9.45 3.43
CA SER A 183 1.62 -10.74 3.93
C SER A 183 2.62 -11.82 3.54
N ASN A 184 3.20 -12.45 4.56
CA ASN A 184 4.11 -13.58 4.46
C ASN A 184 3.44 -14.80 5.07
N PHE A 185 3.08 -15.78 4.27
CA PHE A 185 2.28 -16.92 4.67
C PHE A 185 3.10 -18.16 5.02
N ASP A 186 4.33 -18.24 4.56
CA ASP A 186 5.20 -19.42 4.69
C ASP A 186 6.53 -19.17 5.40
N GLY A 187 6.77 -17.92 5.83
CA GLY A 187 7.97 -17.53 6.54
C GLY A 187 9.17 -17.21 5.62
N ASP A 188 8.95 -17.00 4.32
CA ASP A 188 10.05 -16.66 3.42
C ASP A 188 10.64 -15.27 3.76
N GLU A 189 11.94 -15.25 4.03
CA GLU A 189 12.69 -14.04 4.33
C GLU A 189 12.85 -13.09 3.13
N SER A 190 12.67 -13.56 1.91
CA SER A 190 12.83 -12.73 0.71
C SER A 190 11.76 -11.64 0.64
N ILE A 191 10.51 -11.96 0.98
CA ILE A 191 9.43 -10.99 0.99
C ILE A 191 9.58 -9.97 2.13
N ASN A 192 10.10 -10.39 3.29
CA ASN A 192 10.38 -9.48 4.41
C ASN A 192 11.37 -8.39 3.97
N LYS A 193 12.46 -8.80 3.29
CA LYS A 193 13.48 -7.87 2.75
C LYS A 193 12.94 -6.98 1.64
N ALA A 194 12.10 -7.53 0.76
CA ALA A 194 11.48 -6.78 -0.33
C ALA A 194 10.53 -5.69 0.21
N ALA A 195 9.72 -6.00 1.23
CA ALA A 195 8.83 -5.04 1.86
C ALA A 195 9.60 -3.97 2.62
N GLU A 196 10.65 -4.33 3.34
CA GLU A 196 11.53 -3.38 4.03
C GLU A 196 12.21 -2.43 3.03
N LEU A 197 12.74 -2.94 1.92
CA LEU A 197 13.34 -2.14 0.86
C LEU A 197 12.33 -1.16 0.29
N MET A 198 11.12 -1.61 -0.02
CA MET A 198 10.04 -0.76 -0.53
C MET A 198 9.71 0.37 0.45
N ALA A 199 9.56 0.06 1.74
CA ALA A 199 9.22 1.04 2.77
C ALA A 199 10.37 2.03 3.01
N LYS A 200 11.62 1.55 3.15
CA LYS A 200 12.79 2.41 3.40
C LYS A 200 13.13 3.31 2.23
N SER A 201 13.03 2.82 1.02
CA SER A 201 13.34 3.59 -0.21
C SER A 201 12.24 4.56 -0.64
N PHE A 202 11.12 4.60 0.09
CA PHE A 202 10.00 5.46 -0.27
C PHE A 202 10.36 6.94 -0.15
N GLU A 203 9.96 7.71 -1.15
CA GLU A 203 10.08 9.17 -1.22
C GLU A 203 8.76 9.78 -1.66
N TRP A 204 8.26 10.75 -0.90
CA TRP A 204 7.05 11.50 -1.25
C TRP A 204 7.25 12.38 -2.49
N LYS A 205 6.17 12.57 -3.25
CA LYS A 205 6.06 13.65 -4.24
C LYS A 205 5.60 14.95 -3.61
#